data_13a63684198e61d1e338a88d0e0ae68f
#
_entry.id   13a63684198e61d1e338a88d0e0ae68f
#
_cell.length_a   1.000
_cell.length_b   1.000
_cell.length_c   1.000
_cell.angle_alpha   90.00
_cell.angle_beta   90.00
_cell.angle_gamma   90.00
#
_symmetry.space_group_name_H-M   'P 1'
#
loop_
_entity.id
_entity.type
_entity.pdbx_description
1 polymer ?
#
loop_
_entity_poly.entity_id
_entity_poly.type
_entity_poly.pdbx_seq_one_letter_code
_entity_poly.pdbx_strand_id
1 'polypeptide(L)'
;MKKLYILTLFICLAGFGTSFAQTLKGHIYDANTNEPLVGAAVTYKLHGNQGTVSDINGAYEIKLPEGGVDLVFSYIGYEDVLMPIVIGKREVITKDVYMKESTKLLEEVVVSAGRFEQKLSNVTVSCLLYTSPSP
;
A
#
# COMPACT_ATOMS: atom_id res chain seq x y z
N MET A 1 -28.71 23.99 -42.10
CA MET A 1 -28.27 22.68 -41.59
C MET A 1 -26.78 22.58 -41.34
N LYS A 2 -25.90 23.05 -42.25
CA LYS A 2 -24.44 22.99 -42.01
C LYS A 2 -23.94 23.77 -40.78
N LYS A 3 -24.57 24.89 -40.44
CA LYS A 3 -24.25 25.69 -39.26
C LYS A 3 -24.58 25.00 -37.93
N LEU A 4 -25.58 24.14 -37.94
CA LEU A 4 -25.99 23.37 -36.76
C LEU A 4 -24.98 22.29 -36.42
N TYR A 5 -24.42 21.61 -37.43
CA TYR A 5 -23.39 20.58 -37.23
C TYR A 5 -22.06 21.18 -36.72
N ILE A 6 -21.72 22.39 -37.17
CA ILE A 6 -20.53 23.09 -36.70
C ILE A 6 -20.67 23.47 -35.22
N LEU A 7 -21.86 23.90 -34.81
CA LEU A 7 -22.15 24.24 -33.42
C LEU A 7 -22.11 23.01 -32.51
N THR A 8 -22.68 21.88 -32.93
CA THR A 8 -22.64 20.62 -32.19
C THR A 8 -21.23 20.05 -32.11
N LEU A 9 -20.43 20.16 -33.17
CA LEU A 9 -19.03 19.74 -33.18
C LEU A 9 -18.19 20.60 -32.22
N PHE A 10 -18.46 21.90 -32.15
CA PHE A 10 -17.76 22.82 -31.25
C PHE A 10 -18.10 22.54 -29.78
N ILE A 11 -19.34 22.19 -29.46
CA ILE A 11 -19.77 21.81 -28.11
C ILE A 11 -19.16 20.48 -27.68
N CYS A 12 -19.02 19.51 -28.60
CA CYS A 12 -18.32 18.24 -28.32
C CYS A 12 -16.82 18.42 -28.03
N LEU A 13 -16.17 19.37 -28.73
CA LEU A 13 -14.74 19.65 -28.53
C LEU A 13 -14.45 20.37 -27.22
N ALA A 14 -15.39 21.16 -26.69
CA ALA A 14 -15.27 21.87 -25.41
C ALA A 14 -15.44 20.94 -24.18
N GLY A 15 -15.92 19.72 -24.37
CA GLY A 15 -16.21 18.75 -23.31
C GLY A 15 -15.00 17.93 -22.83
N PHE A 16 -13.80 18.06 -23.41
CA PHE A 16 -12.60 17.44 -22.89
C PHE A 16 -12.09 18.19 -21.66
N GLY A 17 -12.80 18.01 -20.54
CA GLY A 17 -12.35 18.45 -19.23
C GLY A 17 -11.01 17.79 -18.93
N THR A 18 -9.94 18.59 -18.86
CA THR A 18 -8.63 18.14 -18.39
C THR A 18 -8.78 17.71 -16.95
N SER A 19 -8.85 16.41 -16.72
CA SER A 19 -8.79 15.83 -15.37
C SER A 19 -7.37 16.08 -14.84
N PHE A 20 -7.19 17.13 -14.05
CA PHE A 20 -5.93 17.40 -13.37
C PHE A 20 -5.84 16.44 -12.17
N ALA A 21 -5.14 15.35 -12.35
CA ALA A 21 -4.77 14.48 -11.24
C ALA A 21 -3.64 15.16 -10.44
N GLN A 22 -3.82 15.31 -9.14
CA GLN A 22 -2.77 15.72 -8.23
C GLN A 22 -1.73 14.59 -8.15
N THR A 23 -0.47 14.96 -8.15
CA THR A 23 0.62 13.99 -8.13
C THR A 23 1.49 14.20 -6.89
N LEU A 24 1.66 13.14 -6.12
CA LEU A 24 2.65 13.06 -5.07
C LEU A 24 3.86 12.31 -5.59
N LYS A 25 5.04 12.87 -5.39
CA LYS A 25 6.33 12.29 -5.73
C LYS A 25 7.24 12.29 -4.51
N GLY A 26 8.27 11.49 -4.53
CA GLY A 26 9.30 11.48 -3.50
C GLY A 26 10.16 10.24 -3.58
N HIS A 27 10.97 10.04 -2.55
CA HIS A 27 11.83 8.87 -2.42
C HIS A 27 11.55 8.16 -1.11
N ILE A 28 11.82 6.85 -1.10
CA ILE A 28 11.71 6.01 0.08
C ILE A 28 13.09 5.51 0.43
N TYR A 29 13.51 5.80 1.66
CA TYR A 29 14.82 5.46 2.18
C TYR A 29 14.72 4.59 3.43
N ASP A 30 15.73 3.77 3.65
CA ASP A 30 15.99 3.16 4.95
C ASP A 30 16.40 4.23 5.97
N ALA A 31 15.80 4.24 7.14
CA ALA A 31 16.10 5.20 8.21
C ALA A 31 17.48 4.99 8.84
N ASN A 32 18.07 3.81 8.73
CA ASN A 32 19.36 3.47 9.32
C ASN A 32 20.53 3.69 8.34
N THR A 33 20.38 3.24 7.09
CA THR A 33 21.45 3.26 6.08
C THR A 33 21.35 4.42 5.12
N ASN A 34 20.18 5.09 5.04
CA ASN A 34 19.82 6.08 4.01
C ASN A 34 19.89 5.53 2.58
N GLU A 35 19.83 4.21 2.41
CA GLU A 35 19.78 3.59 1.10
C GLU A 35 18.35 3.65 0.53
N PRO A 36 18.20 3.81 -0.80
CA PRO A 36 16.88 3.82 -1.43
C PRO A 36 16.25 2.43 -1.38
N LEU A 37 15.00 2.35 -0.95
CA LEU A 37 14.23 1.11 -0.90
C LEU A 37 13.54 0.86 -2.25
N VAL A 38 13.97 -0.19 -2.93
CA VAL A 38 13.46 -0.59 -4.26
C VAL A 38 12.27 -1.52 -4.11
N GLY A 39 11.16 -1.21 -4.77
CA GLY A 39 9.96 -2.06 -4.73
C GLY A 39 9.09 -1.87 -3.48
N ALA A 40 9.30 -0.80 -2.71
CA ALA A 40 8.41 -0.46 -1.62
C ALA A 40 7.02 -0.06 -2.15
N ALA A 41 5.97 -0.61 -1.58
CA ALA A 41 4.60 -0.35 -1.99
C ALA A 41 4.06 0.92 -1.32
N VAL A 42 3.42 1.78 -2.12
CA VAL A 42 2.71 2.97 -1.66
C VAL A 42 1.26 2.81 -2.03
N THR A 43 0.39 2.66 -1.04
CA THR A 43 -1.03 2.40 -1.26
C THR A 43 -1.91 3.40 -0.50
N TYR A 44 -3.14 3.62 -0.98
CA TYR A 44 -4.16 4.35 -0.25
C TYR A 44 -5.52 3.66 -0.34
N LYS A 45 -6.31 3.78 0.72
CA LYS A 45 -7.60 3.11 0.87
C LYS A 45 -8.75 4.09 0.62
N LEU A 46 -8.93 4.53 -0.61
CA LEU A 46 -10.10 5.31 -0.99
C LEU A 46 -10.69 4.70 -2.26
N HIS A 47 -11.77 3.95 -2.21
CA HIS A 47 -12.44 3.33 -3.36
C HIS A 47 -11.65 2.28 -4.16
N GLY A 48 -10.96 1.40 -3.47
CA GLY A 48 -10.15 0.33 -4.06
C GLY A 48 -8.65 0.53 -3.79
N ASN A 49 -7.94 -0.56 -3.69
CA ASN A 49 -6.49 -0.52 -3.44
C ASN A 49 -5.77 0.05 -4.67
N GLN A 50 -5.63 1.35 -4.72
CA GLN A 50 -4.77 2.00 -5.70
C GLN A 50 -3.42 2.26 -5.08
N GLY A 51 -2.36 2.01 -5.83
CA GLY A 51 -1.01 2.14 -5.32
C GLY A 51 0.01 2.19 -6.44
N THR A 52 1.24 2.45 -6.03
CA THR A 52 2.44 2.40 -6.86
C THR A 52 3.56 1.71 -6.10
N VAL A 53 4.64 1.42 -6.77
CA VAL A 53 5.86 0.88 -6.15
C VAL A 53 7.03 1.80 -6.45
N SER A 54 8.02 1.84 -5.55
CA SER A 54 9.24 2.60 -5.77
C SER A 54 10.14 1.94 -6.82
N ASP A 55 10.83 2.76 -7.59
CA ASP A 55 11.77 2.34 -8.62
C ASP A 55 13.16 1.99 -8.03
N ILE A 56 14.13 1.73 -8.92
CA ILE A 56 15.52 1.38 -8.55
C ILE A 56 16.26 2.46 -7.77
N ASN A 57 15.79 3.69 -7.80
CA ASN A 57 16.33 4.82 -7.02
C ASN A 57 15.51 5.10 -5.75
N GLY A 58 14.53 4.25 -5.45
CA GLY A 58 13.59 4.49 -4.36
C GLY A 58 12.54 5.55 -4.68
N ALA A 59 12.49 6.08 -5.90
CA ALA A 59 11.55 7.12 -6.28
C ALA A 59 10.14 6.53 -6.49
N TYR A 60 9.13 7.24 -6.03
CA TYR A 60 7.74 6.88 -6.24
C TYR A 60 6.94 8.07 -6.80
N GLU A 61 5.93 7.76 -7.58
CA GLU A 61 4.97 8.71 -8.10
C GLU A 61 3.57 8.13 -8.02
N ILE A 62 2.67 8.81 -7.32
CA ILE A 62 1.28 8.38 -7.16
C ILE A 62 0.32 9.53 -7.44
N LYS A 63 -0.74 9.23 -8.21
CA LYS A 63 -1.83 10.17 -8.47
C LYS A 63 -2.88 10.03 -7.37
N LEU A 64 -3.19 11.13 -6.72
CA LEU A 64 -4.12 11.15 -5.60
C LEU A 64 -5.39 11.94 -5.96
N PRO A 65 -6.55 11.57 -5.40
CA PRO A 65 -7.76 12.37 -5.51
C PRO A 65 -7.65 13.65 -4.69
N GLU A 66 -8.51 14.62 -4.97
CA GLU A 66 -8.64 15.85 -4.16
C GLU A 66 -9.07 15.51 -2.73
N GLY A 67 -8.41 16.15 -1.76
CA GLY A 67 -8.77 16.05 -0.35
C GLY A 67 -7.71 15.38 0.51
N GLY A 68 -8.14 14.91 1.69
CA GLY A 68 -7.30 14.18 2.63
C GLY A 68 -7.25 12.70 2.28
N VAL A 69 -6.06 12.14 2.16
CA VAL A 69 -5.82 10.73 1.87
C VAL A 69 -4.77 10.18 2.83
N ASP A 70 -5.04 9.02 3.40
CA ASP A 70 -4.08 8.28 4.21
C ASP A 70 -3.27 7.35 3.31
N LEU A 71 -1.98 7.63 3.19
CA LEU A 71 -1.03 6.79 2.47
C LEU A 71 -0.41 5.76 3.42
N VAL A 72 -0.26 4.56 2.92
CA VAL A 72 0.44 3.47 3.60
C VAL A 72 1.65 3.10 2.76
N PHE A 73 2.82 3.26 3.34
CA PHE A 73 4.08 2.79 2.78
C PHE A 73 4.42 1.46 3.43
N SER A 74 4.59 0.41 2.64
CA SER A 74 4.92 -0.91 3.13
C SER A 74 6.06 -1.55 2.34
N TYR A 75 6.95 -2.22 3.04
CA TYR A 75 8.07 -2.95 2.44
C TYR A 75 8.41 -4.19 3.28
N ILE A 76 8.83 -5.27 2.62
CA ILE A 76 9.12 -6.54 3.29
C ILE A 76 10.27 -6.35 4.30
N GLY A 77 10.01 -6.67 5.56
CA GLY A 77 11.00 -6.53 6.64
C GLY A 77 11.04 -5.14 7.29
N TYR A 78 10.14 -4.23 6.92
CA TYR A 78 10.04 -2.88 7.47
C TYR A 78 8.70 -2.63 8.16
N GLU A 79 8.65 -1.65 9.03
CA GLU A 79 7.41 -1.19 9.64
C GLU A 79 6.59 -0.36 8.65
N ASP A 80 5.28 -0.60 8.60
CA ASP A 80 4.37 0.20 7.78
C ASP A 80 4.32 1.64 8.27
N VAL A 81 4.52 2.59 7.36
CA VAL A 81 4.42 4.02 7.66
C VAL A 81 3.09 4.57 7.15
N LEU A 82 2.28 5.07 8.07
CA LEU A 82 1.03 5.77 7.78
C LEU A 82 1.29 7.26 7.69
N MET A 83 0.96 7.88 6.57
CA MET A 83 1.14 9.30 6.34
C MET A 83 -0.17 9.93 5.83
N PRO A 84 -0.86 10.71 6.68
CA PRO A 84 -1.99 11.51 6.23
C PRO A 84 -1.49 12.68 5.37
N ILE A 85 -2.01 12.81 4.17
CA ILE A 85 -1.68 13.90 3.24
C ILE A 85 -2.96 14.60 2.82
N VAL A 86 -2.94 15.91 2.86
CA VAL A 86 -4.00 16.77 2.31
C VAL A 86 -3.43 17.48 1.10
N ILE A 87 -4.00 17.21 -0.06
CA ILE A 87 -3.55 17.81 -1.33
C ILE A 87 -4.61 18.79 -1.84
N GLY A 88 -4.16 20.01 -2.13
CA GLY A 88 -4.97 21.03 -2.79
C GLY A 88 -5.10 20.78 -4.30
N LYS A 89 -5.98 21.53 -4.95
CA LYS A 89 -6.20 21.43 -6.40
C LYS A 89 -4.93 21.79 -7.18
N ARG A 90 -4.53 20.92 -8.11
CA ARG A 90 -3.39 21.11 -9.03
C ARG A 90 -2.04 21.22 -8.34
N GLU A 91 -1.83 20.57 -7.24
CA GLU A 91 -0.59 20.62 -6.51
C GLU A 91 0.26 19.37 -6.77
N VAL A 92 1.54 19.57 -7.01
CA VAL A 92 2.55 18.50 -7.03
C VAL A 92 3.34 18.62 -5.73
N ILE A 93 3.21 17.63 -4.86
CA ILE A 93 3.91 17.61 -3.59
C ILE A 93 5.07 16.63 -3.70
N THR A 94 6.24 17.03 -3.21
CA THR A 94 7.39 16.14 -3.05
C THR A 94 7.56 15.81 -1.58
N LYS A 95 7.57 14.51 -1.25
CA LYS A 95 7.73 14.03 0.13
C LYS A 95 8.62 12.79 0.17
N ASP A 96 9.71 12.87 0.91
CA ASP A 96 10.59 11.73 1.16
C ASP A 96 10.17 11.01 2.43
N VAL A 97 10.27 9.68 2.43
CA VAL A 97 9.82 8.80 3.51
C VAL A 97 10.97 7.94 3.97
N TYR A 98 11.16 7.85 5.28
CA TYR A 98 12.15 6.99 5.91
C TYR A 98 11.45 5.86 6.63
N MET A 99 11.74 4.62 6.23
CA MET A 99 11.18 3.41 6.82
C MET A 99 12.19 2.75 7.77
N LYS A 100 11.69 2.20 8.88
CA LYS A 100 12.51 1.46 9.85
C LYS A 100 12.32 -0.03 9.66
N GLU A 101 13.39 -0.79 9.83
CA GLU A 101 13.31 -2.25 9.86
C GLU A 101 12.38 -2.73 10.98
N SER A 102 11.49 -3.65 10.63
CA SER A 102 10.56 -4.24 11.59
C SER A 102 11.18 -5.46 12.27
N THR A 103 11.36 -5.36 13.57
CA THR A 103 11.74 -6.50 14.40
C THR A 103 10.57 -7.46 14.67
N LYS A 104 9.35 -7.06 14.34
CA LYS A 104 8.13 -7.85 14.63
C LYS A 104 7.95 -9.11 13.77
N LEU A 105 8.67 -9.22 12.65
CA LEU A 105 8.53 -10.38 11.77
C LEU A 105 8.92 -11.69 12.47
N LEU A 106 9.83 -11.63 13.44
CA LEU A 106 10.26 -12.79 14.21
C LEU A 106 9.28 -13.16 15.33
N GLU A 107 8.57 -12.21 15.92
CA GLU A 107 7.57 -12.47 16.97
C GLU A 107 6.27 -13.07 16.42
N GLU A 108 5.84 -12.62 15.23
CA GLU A 108 4.61 -13.13 14.62
C GLU A 108 4.74 -14.58 14.15
N VAL A 109 5.91 -14.98 13.66
CA VAL A 109 6.22 -16.39 13.32
C VAL A 109 6.26 -17.28 14.56
N VAL A 110 6.80 -16.81 15.68
CA VAL A 110 6.86 -17.58 16.95
C VAL A 110 5.47 -17.77 17.54
N VAL A 111 4.62 -16.75 17.53
CA VAL A 111 3.22 -16.84 18.02
C VAL A 111 2.38 -17.78 17.14
N SER A 112 2.61 -17.81 15.84
CA SER A 112 1.94 -18.73 14.91
C SER A 112 2.37 -20.18 15.14
N ALA A 113 3.65 -20.43 15.42
CA ALA A 113 4.16 -21.76 15.77
C ALA A 113 3.57 -22.27 17.10
N GLY A 114 3.40 -21.39 18.10
CA GLY A 114 2.78 -21.76 19.37
C GLY A 114 1.30 -22.14 19.24
N ARG A 115 0.57 -21.56 18.31
CA ARG A 115 -0.83 -21.99 18.03
C ARG A 115 -0.90 -23.34 17.32
N PHE A 116 0.06 -23.66 16.48
CA PHE A 116 0.11 -24.97 15.85
C PHE A 116 0.46 -26.08 16.83
N GLU A 117 1.34 -25.83 17.80
CA GLU A 117 1.68 -26.81 18.84
C GLU A 117 0.48 -27.12 19.75
N GLN A 118 -0.32 -26.13 20.11
CA GLN A 118 -1.54 -26.37 20.90
C GLN A 118 -2.58 -27.21 20.14
N LYS A 119 -2.68 -27.04 18.84
CA LYS A 119 -3.64 -27.81 18.03
C LYS A 119 -3.18 -29.23 17.77
N LEU A 120 -1.88 -29.44 17.63
CA LEU A 120 -1.28 -30.78 17.49
C LEU A 120 -1.29 -31.57 18.81
N SER A 121 -1.07 -30.90 19.95
CA SER A 121 -1.15 -31.57 21.26
C SER A 121 -2.57 -32.04 21.59
N ASN A 122 -3.60 -31.29 21.21
CA ASN A 122 -4.98 -31.74 21.38
C ASN A 122 -5.34 -32.93 20.46
N VAL A 123 -4.81 -32.99 19.27
CA VAL A 123 -5.00 -34.15 18.37
C VAL A 123 -4.25 -35.36 18.87
N THR A 124 -3.05 -35.17 19.41
CA THR A 124 -2.22 -36.25 19.95
C THR A 124 -2.84 -36.89 21.22
N VAL A 125 -3.42 -36.05 22.09
CA VAL A 125 -4.14 -36.53 23.28
C VAL A 125 -5.38 -37.34 22.89
N SER A 126 -6.09 -36.96 21.84
CA SER A 126 -7.24 -37.67 21.34
C SER A 126 -6.85 -39.06 20.77
N CYS A 127 -5.71 -39.17 20.07
CA CYS A 127 -5.18 -40.42 19.59
C CYS A 127 -4.69 -41.33 20.71
N LEU A 128 -4.08 -40.81 21.75
CA LEU A 128 -3.62 -41.60 22.93
C LEU A 128 -4.77 -42.16 23.72
N LEU A 129 -5.90 -41.48 23.83
CA LEU A 129 -7.11 -41.97 24.45
C LEU A 129 -7.76 -43.17 23.69
N TYR A 130 -7.57 -43.22 22.38
CA TYR A 130 -8.11 -44.25 21.54
C TYR A 130 -7.26 -45.54 21.50
N THR A 131 -5.96 -45.44 21.73
CA THR A 131 -5.01 -46.56 21.73
C THR A 131 -4.74 -47.12 23.14
N SER A 132 -5.29 -46.52 24.17
CA SER A 132 -5.05 -46.88 25.57
C SER A 132 -5.73 -48.18 26.08
N PRO A 133 -6.81 -48.71 25.54
CA PRO A 133 -7.38 -49.95 26.04
C PRO A 133 -7.00 -51.13 25.17
N SER A 134 -5.77 -51.55 25.24
CA SER A 134 -5.41 -52.87 24.75
C SER A 134 -4.81 -53.66 25.91
N PRO A 135 -5.49 -54.64 26.44
CA PRO A 135 -4.87 -55.57 27.36
C PRO A 135 -3.91 -56.51 26.65
#